data_ebd34e58727fc19e949d280801da8ef2
#
_entry.id   ebd34e58727fc19e949d280801da8ef2
#
_cell.length_a   1.000
_cell.length_b   1.000
_cell.length_c   1.000
_cell.angle_alpha   90.00
_cell.angle_beta   90.00
_cell.angle_gamma   90.00
#
_symmetry.space_group_name_H-M   'P 1'
#
loop_
_entity.id
_entity.type
_entity.pdbx_description
1 polymer ?
#
loop_
_entity_poly.entity_id
_entity_poly.type
_entity_poly.pdbx_seq_one_letter_code
_entity_poly.pdbx_strand_id
1 'polypeptide(L)'
;MTEKEKKEMSRLEKAQAHHNHKNYFIFLIIILTIVYVVDELTSNVRGAVDSFTICDLFNTTYGSAEYNNASGTLGLVTTACYLIYLISPFYKSLADKYGRRLFLIINTIGMGVGMLVSILSHNVTLYLVGCVIMTFFIPNDVQVIYIMECAPKQHRAKLCSITKGIALISVSLLGLFVKLFVNRDNPGTWRNVYIIPIILAFVIGIAAIFLVKETPAFTKKRLEYLNMSEEERAEKERAEKAAREAEKKKNSGSVMNAFKYIFTHKQTTAIAIVAVLLAFSTGYTGKYQNMIETGIATGVMTADASETILMFYPFINGIFTLLGGFMTDILGRKKSALILGAWAAVGLGVFAYGCTKAINPYITGFAYGFSIAGLWSISDMIYFMITSESAPTEIRASVVGSMQLLGMVGTGFNMVFNSLVQMIAGAMKLPFVLTVTYLPLMVI
;
A
#
# COMPACT_ATOMS: atom_id res chain seq x y z
N MET A 1 -43.09 -2.45 1.81
CA MET A 1 -41.89 -2.58 0.93
C MET A 1 -42.10 -1.75 -0.33
N THR A 2 -41.21 -0.79 -0.60
CA THR A 2 -41.30 0.12 -1.75
C THR A 2 -40.91 -0.62 -3.06
N GLU A 3 -41.29 -0.05 -4.22
CA GLU A 3 -40.86 -0.61 -5.52
C GLU A 3 -39.33 -0.66 -5.69
N LYS A 4 -38.66 0.32 -5.12
CA LYS A 4 -37.17 0.37 -5.08
C LYS A 4 -36.59 -0.79 -4.28
N GLU A 5 -37.18 -1.12 -3.14
CA GLU A 5 -36.74 -2.25 -2.29
C GLU A 5 -37.00 -3.60 -2.98
N LYS A 6 -38.11 -3.77 -3.68
CA LYS A 6 -38.40 -4.99 -4.47
C LYS A 6 -37.36 -5.20 -5.57
N LYS A 7 -36.98 -4.13 -6.27
CA LYS A 7 -35.93 -4.17 -7.31
C LYS A 7 -34.54 -4.48 -6.72
N GLU A 8 -34.24 -3.92 -5.56
CA GLU A 8 -33.00 -4.21 -4.82
C GLU A 8 -32.97 -5.69 -4.40
N MET A 9 -34.06 -6.21 -3.83
CA MET A 9 -34.17 -7.59 -3.39
C MET A 9 -33.94 -8.58 -4.53
N SER A 10 -34.65 -8.39 -5.67
CA SER A 10 -34.46 -9.23 -6.87
C SER A 10 -33.01 -9.21 -7.38
N ARG A 11 -32.32 -8.06 -7.30
CA ARG A 11 -30.92 -7.94 -7.67
C ARG A 11 -29.99 -8.71 -6.73
N LEU A 12 -30.27 -8.68 -5.42
CA LEU A 12 -29.49 -9.37 -4.41
C LEU A 12 -29.67 -10.90 -4.49
N GLU A 13 -30.90 -11.37 -4.72
CA GLU A 13 -31.19 -12.80 -4.95
C GLU A 13 -30.44 -13.34 -6.17
N LYS A 14 -30.45 -12.58 -7.27
CA LYS A 14 -29.63 -12.94 -8.46
C LYS A 14 -28.14 -12.97 -8.15
N ALA A 15 -27.62 -12.03 -7.34
CA ALA A 15 -26.23 -12.03 -6.93
C ALA A 15 -25.90 -13.29 -6.11
N GLN A 16 -26.76 -13.67 -5.17
CA GLN A 16 -26.59 -14.87 -4.37
C GLN A 16 -26.56 -16.15 -5.22
N ALA A 17 -27.46 -16.25 -6.21
CA ALA A 17 -27.49 -17.38 -7.13
C ALA A 17 -26.18 -17.53 -7.92
N HIS A 18 -25.57 -16.41 -8.35
CA HIS A 18 -24.29 -16.44 -9.08
C HIS A 18 -23.14 -16.98 -8.24
N HIS A 19 -23.09 -16.67 -6.94
CA HIS A 19 -22.02 -17.17 -6.05
C HIS A 19 -22.02 -18.68 -5.85
N ASN A 20 -23.11 -19.36 -6.15
CA ASN A 20 -23.21 -20.83 -6.07
C ASN A 20 -22.50 -21.52 -7.27
N HIS A 21 -22.15 -20.80 -8.32
CA HIS A 21 -21.47 -21.35 -9.48
C HIS A 21 -19.93 -21.29 -9.33
N LYS A 22 -19.27 -22.44 -9.40
CA LYS A 22 -17.79 -22.56 -9.30
C LYS A 22 -17.07 -21.70 -10.34
N ASN A 23 -17.58 -21.64 -11.57
CA ASN A 23 -16.98 -20.84 -12.66
C ASN A 23 -17.01 -19.35 -12.34
N TYR A 24 -18.08 -18.85 -11.71
CA TYR A 24 -18.15 -17.46 -11.30
C TYR A 24 -17.12 -17.13 -10.23
N PHE A 25 -16.87 -18.04 -9.28
CA PHE A 25 -15.86 -17.84 -8.24
C PHE A 25 -14.44 -17.70 -8.84
N ILE A 26 -14.07 -18.61 -9.77
CA ILE A 26 -12.75 -18.53 -10.44
C ILE A 26 -12.61 -17.21 -11.21
N PHE A 27 -13.65 -16.86 -11.96
CA PHE A 27 -13.71 -15.60 -12.70
C PHE A 27 -13.58 -14.38 -11.77
N LEU A 28 -14.28 -14.37 -10.65
CA LEU A 28 -14.22 -13.30 -9.65
C LEU A 28 -12.79 -13.16 -9.09
N ILE A 29 -12.12 -14.26 -8.75
CA ILE A 29 -10.72 -14.23 -8.26
C ILE A 29 -9.78 -13.64 -9.31
N ILE A 30 -9.96 -13.94 -10.60
CA ILE A 30 -9.17 -13.34 -11.68
C ILE A 30 -9.38 -11.82 -11.71
N ILE A 31 -10.62 -11.34 -11.67
CA ILE A 31 -10.92 -9.89 -11.65
C ILE A 31 -10.29 -9.23 -10.41
N LEU A 32 -10.47 -9.82 -9.23
CA LEU A 32 -9.92 -9.29 -7.99
C LEU A 32 -8.39 -9.26 -8.01
N THR A 33 -7.75 -10.24 -8.66
CA THR A 33 -6.29 -10.23 -8.88
C THR A 33 -5.88 -9.06 -9.77
N ILE A 34 -6.62 -8.79 -10.86
CA ILE A 34 -6.31 -7.65 -11.74
C ILE A 34 -6.56 -6.32 -11.02
N VAL A 35 -7.62 -6.21 -10.20
CA VAL A 35 -7.84 -5.03 -9.34
C VAL A 35 -6.65 -4.82 -8.40
N TYR A 36 -6.12 -5.89 -7.82
CA TYR A 36 -4.94 -5.81 -6.95
C TYR A 36 -3.68 -5.41 -7.74
N VAL A 37 -3.53 -5.88 -8.98
CA VAL A 37 -2.47 -5.42 -9.90
C VAL A 37 -2.57 -3.92 -10.14
N VAL A 38 -3.78 -3.38 -10.39
CA VAL A 38 -4.00 -1.92 -10.53
C VAL A 38 -3.58 -1.17 -9.28
N ASP A 39 -3.92 -1.69 -8.11
CA ASP A 39 -3.56 -1.11 -6.82
C ASP A 39 -2.04 -1.03 -6.64
N GLU A 40 -1.33 -2.14 -6.84
CA GLU A 40 0.14 -2.19 -6.72
C GLU A 40 0.85 -1.33 -7.78
N LEU A 41 0.35 -1.31 -9.02
CA LEU A 41 0.89 -0.41 -10.06
C LEU A 41 0.69 1.06 -9.67
N THR A 42 -0.50 1.43 -9.18
CA THR A 42 -0.81 2.80 -8.74
C THR A 42 0.08 3.23 -7.56
N SER A 43 0.29 2.32 -6.62
CA SER A 43 1.12 2.56 -5.42
C SER A 43 2.59 2.79 -5.76
N ASN A 44 3.09 2.13 -6.81
CA ASN A 44 4.53 2.11 -7.13
C ASN A 44 4.91 2.99 -8.34
N VAL A 45 3.96 3.35 -9.22
CA VAL A 45 4.27 4.09 -10.46
C VAL A 45 4.96 5.43 -10.20
N ARG A 46 4.53 6.17 -9.19
CA ARG A 46 5.17 7.42 -8.79
C ARG A 46 6.63 7.21 -8.40
N GLY A 47 6.91 6.20 -7.57
CA GLY A 47 8.27 5.88 -7.14
C GLY A 47 9.18 5.47 -8.29
N ALA A 48 8.64 4.85 -9.34
CA ALA A 48 9.41 4.40 -10.50
C ALA A 48 9.88 5.56 -11.41
N VAL A 49 9.23 6.72 -11.35
CA VAL A 49 9.53 7.88 -12.22
C VAL A 49 9.78 9.18 -11.44
N ASP A 50 10.03 9.11 -10.14
CA ASP A 50 10.12 10.27 -9.23
C ASP A 50 11.12 11.33 -9.73
N SER A 51 12.33 10.94 -10.12
CA SER A 51 13.35 11.88 -10.61
C SER A 51 12.96 12.56 -11.92
N PHE A 52 12.38 11.83 -12.87
CA PHE A 52 11.93 12.38 -14.15
C PHE A 52 10.77 13.36 -13.95
N THR A 53 9.84 13.03 -13.05
CA THR A 53 8.72 13.91 -12.71
C THR A 53 9.20 15.23 -12.12
N ILE A 54 10.19 15.20 -11.21
CA ILE A 54 10.76 16.39 -10.60
C ILE A 54 11.49 17.23 -11.66
N CYS A 55 12.34 16.60 -12.49
CA CYS A 55 13.05 17.29 -13.57
C CYS A 55 12.10 18.02 -14.52
N ASP A 56 10.99 17.38 -14.89
CA ASP A 56 10.01 17.95 -15.81
C ASP A 56 9.18 19.08 -15.16
N LEU A 57 8.58 18.83 -13.98
CA LEU A 57 7.67 19.80 -13.35
C LEU A 57 8.37 21.06 -12.85
N PHE A 58 9.64 20.95 -12.48
CA PHE A 58 10.44 22.09 -11.99
C PHE A 58 11.46 22.58 -12.98
N ASN A 59 11.52 21.99 -14.18
CA ASN A 59 12.50 22.32 -15.23
C ASN A 59 13.94 22.31 -14.70
N THR A 60 14.32 21.25 -14.01
CA THR A 60 15.63 21.10 -13.36
C THR A 60 16.39 19.89 -13.89
N THR A 61 17.69 19.86 -13.65
CA THR A 61 18.55 18.73 -14.00
C THR A 61 18.84 17.92 -12.73
N TYR A 62 18.81 16.58 -12.84
CA TYR A 62 19.09 15.69 -11.72
C TYR A 62 20.42 16.04 -11.02
N GLY A 63 20.36 16.13 -9.70
CA GLY A 63 21.53 16.44 -8.86
C GLY A 63 21.89 17.92 -8.73
N SER A 64 21.24 18.83 -9.48
CA SER A 64 21.44 20.28 -9.30
C SER A 64 20.89 20.76 -7.95
N ALA A 65 21.29 21.96 -7.52
CA ALA A 65 20.78 22.56 -6.29
C ALA A 65 19.27 22.81 -6.37
N GLU A 66 18.78 23.24 -7.54
CA GLU A 66 17.36 23.44 -7.84
C GLU A 66 16.57 22.14 -7.74
N TYR A 67 17.10 21.04 -8.32
CA TYR A 67 16.51 19.71 -8.20
C TYR A 67 16.40 19.26 -6.74
N ASN A 68 17.47 19.44 -5.96
CA ASN A 68 17.50 19.00 -4.57
C ASN A 68 16.44 19.74 -3.74
N ASN A 69 16.32 21.05 -3.93
CA ASN A 69 15.30 21.87 -3.28
C ASN A 69 13.88 21.48 -3.74
N ALA A 70 13.68 21.30 -5.04
CA ALA A 70 12.39 20.89 -5.61
C ALA A 70 11.94 19.51 -5.08
N SER A 71 12.85 18.51 -5.08
CA SER A 71 12.60 17.17 -4.57
C SER A 71 12.27 17.18 -3.07
N GLY A 72 13.02 17.93 -2.28
CA GLY A 72 12.76 18.09 -0.86
C GLY A 72 11.44 18.77 -0.56
N THR A 73 11.15 19.87 -1.24
CA THR A 73 9.87 20.62 -1.11
C THR A 73 8.68 19.76 -1.50
N LEU A 74 8.74 19.08 -2.65
CA LEU A 74 7.69 18.16 -3.09
C LEU A 74 7.48 17.03 -2.08
N GLY A 75 8.57 16.51 -1.51
CA GLY A 75 8.51 15.50 -0.46
C GLY A 75 7.82 16.00 0.82
N LEU A 76 8.10 17.22 1.28
CA LEU A 76 7.42 17.82 2.44
C LEU A 76 5.92 18.03 2.19
N VAL A 77 5.55 18.56 1.02
CA VAL A 77 4.14 18.76 0.67
C VAL A 77 3.40 17.43 0.55
N THR A 78 4.01 16.43 -0.06
CA THR A 78 3.39 15.09 -0.14
C THR A 78 3.29 14.41 1.21
N THR A 79 4.18 14.72 2.17
CA THR A 79 4.03 14.27 3.56
C THR A 79 2.76 14.85 4.19
N ALA A 80 2.47 16.13 3.97
CA ALA A 80 1.22 16.73 4.42
C ALA A 80 -0.02 16.07 3.77
N CYS A 81 0.05 15.74 2.47
CA CYS A 81 -1.02 15.02 1.79
C CYS A 81 -1.28 13.62 2.38
N TYR A 82 -0.29 13.02 3.03
CA TYR A 82 -0.43 11.72 3.69
C TYR A 82 -1.46 11.72 4.83
N LEU A 83 -1.79 12.89 5.39
CA LEU A 83 -2.85 13.03 6.40
C LEU A 83 -4.22 12.57 5.90
N ILE A 84 -4.44 12.47 4.58
CA ILE A 84 -5.68 11.94 3.99
C ILE A 84 -5.93 10.47 4.37
N TYR A 85 -4.89 9.72 4.72
CA TYR A 85 -5.03 8.35 5.23
C TYR A 85 -5.87 8.27 6.51
N LEU A 86 -5.94 9.34 7.30
CA LEU A 86 -6.79 9.39 8.50
C LEU A 86 -8.29 9.31 8.17
N ILE A 87 -8.68 9.62 6.93
CA ILE A 87 -10.06 9.54 6.45
C ILE A 87 -10.42 8.12 5.99
N SER A 88 -9.44 7.29 5.63
CA SER A 88 -9.65 5.94 5.09
C SER A 88 -10.55 5.04 5.96
N PRO A 89 -10.43 4.98 7.30
CA PRO A 89 -11.32 4.16 8.12
C PRO A 89 -12.79 4.57 8.02
N PHE A 90 -13.06 5.88 7.93
CA PHE A 90 -14.44 6.39 7.74
C PHE A 90 -14.99 6.01 6.38
N TYR A 91 -14.17 6.15 5.34
CA TYR A 91 -14.54 5.74 3.99
C TYR A 91 -14.81 4.23 3.90
N LYS A 92 -13.94 3.39 4.49
CA LYS A 92 -14.14 1.94 4.54
C LYS A 92 -15.45 1.54 5.24
N SER A 93 -15.85 2.26 6.30
CA SER A 93 -17.09 1.98 7.01
C SER A 93 -18.34 2.21 6.15
N LEU A 94 -18.26 3.05 5.13
CA LEU A 94 -19.35 3.24 4.16
C LEU A 94 -19.56 2.00 3.28
N ALA A 95 -18.52 1.23 3.01
CA ALA A 95 -18.64 -0.02 2.27
C ALA A 95 -19.49 -1.07 3.01
N ASP A 96 -19.51 -1.03 4.35
CA ASP A 96 -20.35 -1.88 5.17
C ASP A 96 -21.84 -1.51 5.05
N LYS A 97 -22.14 -0.24 4.78
CA LYS A 97 -23.49 0.29 4.65
C LYS A 97 -24.06 0.20 3.23
N TYR A 98 -23.23 0.52 2.23
CA TYR A 98 -23.69 0.67 0.84
C TYR A 98 -23.28 -0.50 -0.07
N GLY A 99 -22.51 -1.45 0.42
CA GLY A 99 -22.06 -2.64 -0.31
C GLY A 99 -20.64 -2.55 -0.80
N ARG A 100 -19.96 -3.71 -0.85
CA ARG A 100 -18.55 -3.82 -1.21
C ARG A 100 -18.32 -3.58 -2.70
N ARG A 101 -19.28 -4.00 -3.54
CA ARG A 101 -19.19 -3.86 -5.00
C ARG A 101 -19.03 -2.41 -5.44
N LEU A 102 -19.82 -1.50 -4.88
CA LEU A 102 -19.75 -0.08 -5.22
C LEU A 102 -18.36 0.48 -4.91
N PHE A 103 -17.82 0.16 -3.74
CA PHE A 103 -16.51 0.67 -3.31
C PHE A 103 -15.36 0.04 -4.08
N LEU A 104 -15.44 -1.24 -4.47
CA LEU A 104 -14.46 -1.86 -5.37
C LEU A 104 -14.36 -1.08 -6.70
N ILE A 105 -15.51 -0.75 -7.30
CA ILE A 105 -15.58 0.00 -8.55
C ILE A 105 -15.04 1.42 -8.38
N ILE A 106 -15.52 2.15 -7.34
CA ILE A 106 -15.09 3.53 -7.07
C ILE A 106 -13.58 3.59 -6.80
N ASN A 107 -13.03 2.67 -6.01
CA ASN A 107 -11.59 2.65 -5.72
C ASN A 107 -10.78 2.39 -6.98
N THR A 108 -11.17 1.40 -7.78
CA THR A 108 -10.43 1.05 -9.01
C THR A 108 -10.46 2.19 -10.02
N ILE A 109 -11.63 2.79 -10.26
CA ILE A 109 -11.76 3.95 -11.16
C ILE A 109 -11.07 5.18 -10.56
N GLY A 110 -11.20 5.39 -9.24
CA GLY A 110 -10.59 6.52 -8.53
C GLY A 110 -9.06 6.52 -8.61
N MET A 111 -8.42 5.35 -8.51
CA MET A 111 -6.98 5.21 -8.78
C MET A 111 -6.64 5.62 -10.21
N GLY A 112 -7.43 5.17 -11.20
CA GLY A 112 -7.29 5.57 -12.61
C GLY A 112 -7.43 7.08 -12.80
N VAL A 113 -8.41 7.70 -12.15
CA VAL A 113 -8.63 9.17 -12.19
C VAL A 113 -7.43 9.90 -11.57
N GLY A 114 -6.93 9.46 -10.42
CA GLY A 114 -5.76 10.08 -9.80
C GLY A 114 -4.51 10.04 -10.68
N MET A 115 -4.26 8.90 -11.31
CA MET A 115 -3.18 8.75 -12.31
C MET A 115 -3.40 9.65 -13.53
N LEU A 116 -4.64 9.72 -14.05
CA LEU A 116 -4.98 10.56 -15.19
C LEU A 116 -4.77 12.04 -14.89
N VAL A 117 -5.21 12.53 -13.72
CA VAL A 117 -4.96 13.90 -13.28
C VAL A 117 -3.46 14.20 -13.18
N SER A 118 -2.68 13.22 -12.69
CA SER A 118 -1.21 13.37 -12.58
C SER A 118 -0.55 13.53 -13.95
N ILE A 119 -0.92 12.76 -14.99
CA ILE A 119 -0.31 12.90 -16.32
C ILE A 119 -0.78 14.13 -17.09
N LEU A 120 -1.98 14.62 -16.82
CA LEU A 120 -2.51 15.85 -17.41
C LEU A 120 -1.93 17.12 -16.75
N SER A 121 -1.14 16.96 -15.69
CA SER A 121 -0.57 18.09 -14.98
C SER A 121 0.53 18.78 -15.79
N HIS A 122 0.43 20.10 -15.88
CA HIS A 122 1.46 21.00 -16.43
C HIS A 122 2.11 21.84 -15.32
N ASN A 123 1.70 21.64 -14.08
CA ASN A 123 2.22 22.32 -12.91
C ASN A 123 2.16 21.43 -11.67
N VAL A 124 2.94 21.79 -10.67
CA VAL A 124 3.08 21.05 -9.41
C VAL A 124 1.75 20.93 -8.68
N THR A 125 0.91 21.97 -8.69
CA THR A 125 -0.37 21.96 -7.96
C THR A 125 -1.31 20.91 -8.50
N LEU A 126 -1.51 20.82 -9.81
CA LEU A 126 -2.39 19.82 -10.42
C LEU A 126 -1.82 18.39 -10.24
N TYR A 127 -0.48 18.25 -10.32
CA TYR A 127 0.18 16.98 -10.00
C TYR A 127 -0.10 16.52 -8.57
N LEU A 128 -0.03 17.44 -7.59
CA LEU A 128 -0.35 17.14 -6.19
C LEU A 128 -1.81 16.73 -6.00
N VAL A 129 -2.74 17.36 -6.74
CA VAL A 129 -4.16 16.91 -6.73
C VAL A 129 -4.28 15.45 -7.17
N GLY A 130 -3.59 15.07 -8.26
CA GLY A 130 -3.54 13.67 -8.70
C GLY A 130 -2.94 12.75 -7.63
N CYS A 131 -1.84 13.16 -6.99
CA CYS A 131 -1.23 12.41 -5.88
C CYS A 131 -2.18 12.23 -4.69
N VAL A 132 -2.92 13.28 -4.30
CA VAL A 132 -3.92 13.22 -3.22
C VAL A 132 -5.03 12.24 -3.56
N ILE A 133 -5.55 12.26 -4.79
CA ILE A 133 -6.59 11.33 -5.24
C ILE A 133 -6.07 9.88 -5.19
N MET A 134 -4.88 9.60 -5.72
CA MET A 134 -4.27 8.27 -5.64
C MET A 134 -4.10 7.83 -4.18
N THR A 135 -3.51 8.70 -3.34
CA THR A 135 -3.27 8.45 -1.92
C THR A 135 -4.56 8.16 -1.15
N PHE A 136 -5.68 8.77 -1.54
CA PHE A 136 -6.98 8.49 -0.93
C PHE A 136 -7.50 7.08 -1.24
N PHE A 137 -7.37 6.61 -2.48
CA PHE A 137 -7.96 5.33 -2.90
C PHE A 137 -7.08 4.11 -2.63
N ILE A 138 -5.75 4.22 -2.68
CA ILE A 138 -4.80 3.13 -2.46
C ILE A 138 -5.05 2.33 -1.16
N PRO A 139 -5.22 2.91 0.04
CA PRO A 139 -5.26 2.15 1.28
C PRO A 139 -6.59 1.41 1.51
N ASN A 140 -7.46 1.36 0.54
CA ASN A 140 -8.83 0.89 0.78
C ASN A 140 -9.06 -0.61 0.56
N ASP A 141 -8.11 -1.35 0.00
CA ASP A 141 -8.01 -2.84 -0.06
C ASP A 141 -9.34 -3.63 -0.15
N VAL A 142 -10.33 -3.08 -0.88
CA VAL A 142 -11.67 -3.70 -0.96
C VAL A 142 -11.61 -5.06 -1.63
N GLN A 143 -10.64 -5.29 -2.54
CA GLN A 143 -10.37 -6.58 -3.18
C GLN A 143 -10.03 -7.67 -2.16
N VAL A 144 -9.30 -7.33 -1.10
CA VAL A 144 -8.96 -8.28 -0.02
C VAL A 144 -10.22 -8.65 0.77
N ILE A 145 -11.08 -7.67 1.09
CA ILE A 145 -12.36 -7.90 1.76
C ILE A 145 -13.23 -8.84 0.91
N TYR A 146 -13.27 -8.63 -0.41
CA TYR A 146 -14.00 -9.52 -1.32
C TYR A 146 -13.51 -10.96 -1.26
N ILE A 147 -12.20 -11.18 -1.31
CA ILE A 147 -11.62 -12.53 -1.22
C ILE A 147 -11.99 -13.16 0.13
N MET A 148 -11.88 -12.41 1.22
CA MET A 148 -12.20 -12.90 2.56
C MET A 148 -13.69 -13.26 2.74
N GLU A 149 -14.60 -12.55 2.07
CA GLU A 149 -16.04 -12.82 2.16
C GLU A 149 -16.51 -13.91 1.18
N CYS A 150 -15.91 -14.01 -0.01
CA CYS A 150 -16.33 -14.94 -1.06
C CYS A 150 -15.60 -16.29 -1.02
N ALA A 151 -14.35 -16.34 -0.54
CA ALA A 151 -13.57 -17.56 -0.56
C ALA A 151 -13.97 -18.55 0.56
N PRO A 152 -13.88 -19.86 0.31
CA PRO A 152 -14.03 -20.88 1.36
C PRO A 152 -13.03 -20.64 2.49
N LYS A 153 -13.48 -20.79 3.74
CA LYS A 153 -12.70 -20.46 4.95
C LYS A 153 -11.29 -21.08 4.94
N GLN A 154 -11.16 -22.31 4.50
CA GLN A 154 -9.89 -23.06 4.44
C GLN A 154 -8.91 -22.56 3.36
N HIS A 155 -9.35 -21.73 2.39
CA HIS A 155 -8.51 -21.27 1.28
C HIS A 155 -8.31 -19.73 1.26
N ARG A 156 -8.93 -18.99 2.19
CA ARG A 156 -8.90 -17.53 2.23
C ARG A 156 -7.48 -16.95 2.27
N ALA A 157 -6.70 -17.38 3.25
CA ALA A 157 -5.32 -16.91 3.43
C ALA A 157 -4.46 -17.23 2.19
N LYS A 158 -4.59 -18.48 1.67
CA LYS A 158 -3.85 -18.90 0.47
C LYS A 158 -4.20 -18.05 -0.76
N LEU A 159 -5.49 -17.79 -0.99
CA LEU A 159 -5.93 -16.95 -2.11
C LEU A 159 -5.46 -15.50 -1.97
N CYS A 160 -5.59 -14.91 -0.78
CA CYS A 160 -5.05 -13.57 -0.51
C CYS A 160 -3.54 -13.49 -0.79
N SER A 161 -2.77 -14.50 -0.34
CA SER A 161 -1.33 -14.53 -0.57
C SER A 161 -0.97 -14.68 -2.06
N ILE A 162 -1.67 -15.55 -2.78
CA ILE A 162 -1.44 -15.74 -4.22
C ILE A 162 -1.77 -14.47 -5.00
N THR A 163 -2.93 -13.85 -4.77
CA THR A 163 -3.34 -12.62 -5.46
C THR A 163 -2.40 -11.47 -5.17
N LYS A 164 -1.97 -11.30 -3.89
CA LYS A 164 -0.97 -10.31 -3.48
C LYS A 164 0.39 -10.57 -4.15
N GLY A 165 0.85 -11.82 -4.17
CA GLY A 165 2.11 -12.19 -4.82
C GLY A 165 2.13 -11.88 -6.32
N ILE A 166 1.05 -12.18 -7.04
CA ILE A 166 0.90 -11.83 -8.46
C ILE A 166 0.92 -10.31 -8.64
N ALA A 167 0.22 -9.57 -7.79
CA ALA A 167 0.15 -8.13 -7.84
C ALA A 167 1.53 -7.48 -7.58
N LEU A 168 2.29 -7.96 -6.58
CA LEU A 168 3.65 -7.49 -6.31
C LEU A 168 4.61 -7.77 -7.48
N ILE A 169 4.53 -8.96 -8.09
CA ILE A 169 5.34 -9.30 -9.25
C ILE A 169 4.99 -8.39 -10.44
N SER A 170 3.72 -8.00 -10.60
CA SER A 170 3.29 -7.12 -11.69
C SER A 170 3.95 -5.72 -11.65
N VAL A 171 4.44 -5.27 -10.51
CA VAL A 171 5.22 -4.02 -10.37
C VAL A 171 6.47 -4.04 -11.27
N SER A 172 7.00 -5.23 -11.63
CA SER A 172 8.08 -5.38 -12.61
C SER A 172 7.75 -4.77 -13.97
N LEU A 173 6.46 -4.70 -14.33
CA LEU A 173 5.99 -4.04 -15.54
C LEU A 173 6.33 -2.55 -15.57
N LEU A 174 6.38 -1.88 -14.40
CA LEU A 174 6.76 -0.46 -14.34
C LEU A 174 8.20 -0.24 -14.81
N GLY A 175 9.13 -1.11 -14.43
CA GLY A 175 10.50 -1.08 -14.95
C GLY A 175 10.55 -1.25 -16.46
N LEU A 176 9.75 -2.19 -17.01
CA LEU A 176 9.60 -2.35 -18.45
C LEU A 176 9.00 -1.11 -19.13
N PHE A 177 7.99 -0.48 -18.51
CA PHE A 177 7.38 0.74 -19.05
C PHE A 177 8.36 1.92 -19.01
N VAL A 178 9.17 2.03 -17.96
CA VAL A 178 10.25 3.03 -17.91
C VAL A 178 11.22 2.80 -19.07
N LYS A 179 11.66 1.56 -19.28
CA LYS A 179 12.56 1.19 -20.40
C LYS A 179 11.99 1.54 -21.78
N LEU A 180 10.70 1.28 -21.99
CA LEU A 180 10.07 1.45 -23.30
C LEU A 180 9.63 2.88 -23.60
N PHE A 181 9.25 3.66 -22.58
CA PHE A 181 8.52 4.90 -22.76
C PHE A 181 9.22 6.13 -22.23
N VAL A 182 10.24 6.00 -21.35
CA VAL A 182 10.95 7.18 -20.82
C VAL A 182 12.15 7.49 -21.69
N ASN A 183 12.19 8.72 -22.17
CA ASN A 183 13.37 9.28 -22.80
C ASN A 183 14.09 10.19 -21.78
N ARG A 184 15.34 9.89 -21.46
CA ARG A 184 16.14 10.62 -20.47
C ARG A 184 16.46 12.07 -20.91
N ASP A 185 16.53 12.31 -22.22
CA ASP A 185 16.75 13.64 -22.79
C ASP A 185 15.47 14.49 -22.76
N ASN A 186 14.30 13.85 -22.60
CA ASN A 186 13.01 14.50 -22.44
C ASN A 186 12.28 13.93 -21.21
N PRO A 187 12.53 14.49 -20.01
CA PRO A 187 11.94 13.99 -18.78
C PRO A 187 10.41 13.94 -18.82
N GLY A 188 9.74 14.82 -19.56
CA GLY A 188 8.28 14.85 -19.69
C GLY A 188 7.63 13.56 -20.18
N THR A 189 8.41 12.65 -20.77
CA THR A 189 7.96 11.32 -21.22
C THR A 189 7.63 10.36 -20.06
N TRP A 190 7.92 10.72 -18.80
CA TRP A 190 7.49 9.98 -17.62
C TRP A 190 5.98 9.69 -17.59
N ARG A 191 5.19 10.58 -18.18
CA ARG A 191 3.72 10.46 -18.29
C ARG A 191 3.30 9.19 -19.00
N ASN A 192 4.09 8.72 -19.96
CA ASN A 192 3.77 7.54 -20.76
C ASN A 192 3.77 6.24 -19.92
N VAL A 193 4.53 6.20 -18.82
CA VAL A 193 4.57 5.05 -17.90
C VAL A 193 3.23 4.81 -17.22
N TYR A 194 2.44 5.87 -17.02
CA TYR A 194 1.12 5.78 -16.40
C TYR A 194 0.01 5.30 -17.35
N ILE A 195 0.20 5.39 -18.69
CA ILE A 195 -0.86 5.16 -19.67
C ILE A 195 -1.46 3.75 -19.52
N ILE A 196 -0.60 2.71 -19.45
CA ILE A 196 -1.07 1.32 -19.34
C ILE A 196 -1.78 1.08 -17.99
N PRO A 197 -1.25 1.48 -16.82
CA PRO A 197 -1.97 1.43 -15.56
C PRO A 197 -3.32 2.15 -15.57
N ILE A 198 -3.41 3.34 -16.20
CA ILE A 198 -4.67 4.09 -16.35
C ILE A 198 -5.68 3.30 -17.16
N ILE A 199 -5.30 2.81 -18.34
CA ILE A 199 -6.17 2.00 -19.20
C ILE A 199 -6.66 0.77 -18.44
N LEU A 200 -5.77 0.08 -17.75
CA LEU A 200 -6.12 -1.12 -16.97
C LEU A 200 -7.11 -0.78 -15.85
N ALA A 201 -6.91 0.32 -15.13
CA ALA A 201 -7.80 0.77 -14.06
C ALA A 201 -9.22 1.06 -14.57
N PHE A 202 -9.34 1.79 -15.69
CA PHE A 202 -10.65 2.08 -16.28
C PHE A 202 -11.30 0.84 -16.89
N VAL A 203 -10.58 0.03 -17.63
CA VAL A 203 -11.11 -1.19 -18.26
C VAL A 203 -11.63 -2.15 -17.20
N ILE A 204 -10.84 -2.44 -16.15
CA ILE A 204 -11.26 -3.37 -15.11
C ILE A 204 -12.33 -2.76 -14.19
N GLY A 205 -12.25 -1.45 -13.90
CA GLY A 205 -13.27 -0.75 -13.13
C GLY A 205 -14.65 -0.74 -13.84
N ILE A 206 -14.66 -0.48 -15.15
CA ILE A 206 -15.89 -0.54 -15.97
C ILE A 206 -16.36 -1.98 -16.08
N ALA A 207 -15.47 -2.94 -16.35
CA ALA A 207 -15.83 -4.36 -16.40
C ALA A 207 -16.47 -4.83 -15.08
N ALA A 208 -15.97 -4.37 -13.94
CA ALA A 208 -16.51 -4.71 -12.62
C ALA A 208 -17.97 -4.22 -12.44
N ILE A 209 -18.39 -3.15 -13.13
CA ILE A 209 -19.79 -2.69 -13.11
C ILE A 209 -20.73 -3.76 -13.64
N PHE A 210 -20.33 -4.51 -14.64
CA PHE A 210 -21.19 -5.52 -15.26
C PHE A 210 -20.96 -6.93 -14.70
N LEU A 211 -19.74 -7.24 -14.35
CA LEU A 211 -19.29 -8.61 -14.09
C LEU A 211 -19.23 -8.95 -12.61
N VAL A 212 -18.87 -8.01 -11.74
CA VAL A 212 -18.78 -8.28 -10.30
C VAL A 212 -20.15 -8.16 -9.65
N LYS A 213 -20.52 -9.15 -8.85
CA LYS A 213 -21.74 -9.14 -8.03
C LYS A 213 -21.40 -8.79 -6.58
N GLU A 214 -22.40 -8.38 -5.82
CA GLU A 214 -22.21 -8.06 -4.39
C GLU A 214 -21.81 -9.30 -3.58
N THR A 215 -21.05 -9.12 -2.51
CA THR A 215 -20.54 -10.23 -1.71
C THR A 215 -21.67 -11.02 -1.02
N PRO A 216 -21.48 -12.35 -0.79
CA PRO A 216 -22.49 -13.17 -0.11
C PRO A 216 -22.81 -12.67 1.30
N ALA A 217 -21.79 -12.19 2.03
CA ALA A 217 -21.96 -11.72 3.40
C ALA A 217 -22.86 -10.47 3.46
N PHE A 218 -22.61 -9.48 2.58
CA PHE A 218 -23.45 -8.29 2.50
C PHE A 218 -24.85 -8.63 1.98
N THR A 219 -24.93 -9.45 0.93
CA THR A 219 -26.21 -9.87 0.33
C THR A 219 -27.12 -10.53 1.36
N LYS A 220 -26.60 -11.48 2.15
CA LYS A 220 -27.35 -12.14 3.21
C LYS A 220 -27.86 -11.14 4.24
N LYS A 221 -26.98 -10.30 4.79
CA LYS A 221 -27.33 -9.29 5.79
C LYS A 221 -28.40 -8.31 5.27
N ARG A 222 -28.30 -7.91 3.99
CA ARG A 222 -29.22 -6.95 3.39
C ARG A 222 -30.57 -7.58 3.06
N LEU A 223 -30.60 -8.83 2.58
CA LEU A 223 -31.85 -9.56 2.36
C LEU A 223 -32.59 -9.82 3.68
N GLU A 224 -31.88 -10.20 4.75
CA GLU A 224 -32.48 -10.32 6.08
C GLU A 224 -33.14 -9.02 6.52
N TYR A 225 -32.46 -7.87 6.33
CA TYR A 225 -33.01 -6.55 6.66
C TYR A 225 -34.24 -6.20 5.82
N LEU A 226 -34.23 -6.48 4.51
CA LEU A 226 -35.34 -6.18 3.60
C LEU A 226 -36.57 -7.05 3.89
N ASN A 227 -36.40 -8.25 4.44
CA ASN A 227 -37.48 -9.17 4.81
C ASN A 227 -38.10 -8.85 6.18
N MET A 228 -37.50 -7.97 6.99
CA MET A 228 -38.05 -7.54 8.28
C MET A 228 -39.26 -6.62 8.08
N SER A 229 -40.21 -6.65 9.00
CA SER A 229 -41.32 -5.70 9.09
C SER A 229 -40.77 -4.27 9.39
N GLU A 230 -41.56 -3.25 9.15
CA GLU A 230 -41.12 -1.85 9.45
C GLU A 230 -40.84 -1.64 10.94
N GLU A 231 -41.59 -2.32 11.81
CA GLU A 231 -41.37 -2.28 13.27
C GLU A 231 -40.03 -2.94 13.65
N GLU A 232 -39.72 -4.13 13.13
CA GLU A 232 -38.47 -4.83 13.36
C GLU A 232 -37.24 -4.06 12.82
N ARG A 233 -37.39 -3.38 11.66
CA ARG A 233 -36.34 -2.51 11.11
C ARG A 233 -36.09 -1.31 12.03
N ALA A 234 -37.15 -0.66 12.50
CA ALA A 234 -37.04 0.49 13.39
C ALA A 234 -36.41 0.09 14.75
N GLU A 235 -36.76 -1.08 15.27
CA GLU A 235 -36.15 -1.63 16.49
C GLU A 235 -34.67 -1.95 16.28
N LYS A 236 -34.32 -2.60 15.18
CA LYS A 236 -32.95 -2.92 14.82
C LYS A 236 -32.10 -1.65 14.61
N GLU A 237 -32.64 -0.62 13.94
CA GLU A 237 -31.96 0.67 13.78
C GLU A 237 -31.74 1.39 15.11
N ARG A 238 -32.72 1.34 16.02
CA ARG A 238 -32.60 1.89 17.38
C ARG A 238 -31.53 1.12 18.16
N ALA A 239 -31.54 -0.21 18.10
CA ALA A 239 -30.56 -1.07 18.75
C ALA A 239 -29.14 -0.84 18.19
N GLU A 240 -29.00 -0.76 16.85
CA GLU A 240 -27.71 -0.45 16.21
C GLU A 240 -27.22 0.97 16.56
N LYS A 241 -28.14 1.94 16.66
CA LYS A 241 -27.80 3.32 17.06
C LYS A 241 -27.38 3.38 18.51
N ALA A 242 -28.10 2.73 19.40
CA ALA A 242 -27.73 2.60 20.81
C ALA A 242 -26.41 1.84 20.98
N ALA A 243 -26.19 0.76 20.24
CA ALA A 243 -24.94 0.03 20.24
C ALA A 243 -23.77 0.89 19.73
N ARG A 244 -23.96 1.66 18.66
CA ARG A 244 -22.95 2.61 18.14
C ARG A 244 -22.66 3.75 19.13
N GLU A 245 -23.66 4.25 19.83
CA GLU A 245 -23.48 5.27 20.86
C GLU A 245 -22.75 4.71 22.09
N ALA A 246 -23.11 3.49 22.50
CA ALA A 246 -22.41 2.76 23.55
C ALA A 246 -20.97 2.43 23.13
N GLU A 247 -20.78 2.02 21.89
CA GLU A 247 -19.47 1.73 21.29
C GLU A 247 -18.64 3.01 21.11
N LYS A 248 -19.23 4.14 20.71
CA LYS A 248 -18.55 5.44 20.69
C LYS A 248 -18.11 5.89 22.09
N LYS A 249 -18.97 5.73 23.10
CA LYS A 249 -18.60 5.98 24.50
C LYS A 249 -17.52 5.01 24.99
N LYS A 250 -17.58 3.73 24.57
CA LYS A 250 -16.59 2.70 24.89
C LYS A 250 -15.32 2.89 24.08
N ASN A 251 -15.38 3.31 22.81
CA ASN A 251 -14.23 3.47 21.92
C ASN A 251 -13.46 4.78 22.18
N SER A 252 -14.10 5.88 22.60
CA SER A 252 -13.34 7.06 23.02
C SER A 252 -12.50 6.78 24.28
N GLY A 253 -13.03 5.97 25.21
CA GLY A 253 -12.26 5.42 26.32
C GLY A 253 -11.32 4.26 25.91
N SER A 254 -11.67 3.50 24.86
CA SER A 254 -10.90 2.33 24.39
C SER A 254 -9.60 2.71 23.69
N VAL A 255 -9.59 3.73 22.83
CA VAL A 255 -8.36 4.21 22.18
C VAL A 255 -7.40 4.79 23.23
N MET A 256 -7.89 5.62 24.14
CA MET A 256 -7.08 6.14 25.23
C MET A 256 -6.59 5.03 26.15
N ASN A 257 -7.44 4.05 26.46
CA ASN A 257 -7.06 2.88 27.25
C ASN A 257 -6.04 2.01 26.50
N ALA A 258 -6.13 1.90 25.17
CA ALA A 258 -5.14 1.19 24.35
C ALA A 258 -3.77 1.89 24.41
N PHE A 259 -3.72 3.21 24.24
CA PHE A 259 -2.48 3.97 24.40
C PHE A 259 -1.93 3.85 25.83
N LYS A 260 -2.78 3.99 26.84
CA LYS A 260 -2.37 3.79 28.24
C LYS A 260 -1.80 2.37 28.43
N TYR A 261 -2.46 1.35 27.90
CA TYR A 261 -1.98 -0.04 27.96
C TYR A 261 -0.62 -0.19 27.27
N ILE A 262 -0.46 0.34 26.04
CA ILE A 262 0.79 0.29 25.29
C ILE A 262 1.94 0.88 26.10
N PHE A 263 1.75 2.04 26.70
CA PHE A 263 2.83 2.76 27.40
C PHE A 263 3.00 2.40 28.89
N THR A 264 2.09 1.61 29.48
CA THR A 264 2.23 1.14 30.87
C THR A 264 2.85 -0.26 30.95
N HIS A 265 2.77 -1.07 29.88
CA HIS A 265 3.32 -2.42 29.89
C HIS A 265 4.62 -2.47 29.10
N LYS A 266 5.71 -2.84 29.75
CA LYS A 266 7.08 -2.87 29.17
C LYS A 266 7.15 -3.57 27.81
N GLN A 267 6.44 -4.69 27.65
CA GLN A 267 6.45 -5.48 26.42
C GLN A 267 5.80 -4.70 25.26
N THR A 268 4.60 -4.15 25.46
CA THR A 268 3.90 -3.38 24.42
C THR A 268 4.57 -2.05 24.12
N THR A 269 5.19 -1.42 25.13
CA THR A 269 6.03 -0.23 24.92
C THR A 269 7.24 -0.55 24.03
N ALA A 270 7.93 -1.66 24.28
CA ALA A 270 9.06 -2.08 23.44
C ALA A 270 8.59 -2.35 22.00
N ILE A 271 7.46 -3.06 21.81
CA ILE A 271 6.88 -3.30 20.50
C ILE A 271 6.54 -1.96 19.79
N ALA A 272 5.98 -0.98 20.52
CA ALA A 272 5.64 0.33 19.97
C ALA A 272 6.89 1.11 19.51
N ILE A 273 7.96 1.09 20.29
CA ILE A 273 9.24 1.70 19.90
C ILE A 273 9.77 1.04 18.62
N VAL A 274 9.80 -0.31 18.59
CA VAL A 274 10.24 -1.06 17.40
C VAL A 274 9.33 -0.75 16.20
N ALA A 275 8.02 -0.64 16.39
CA ALA A 275 7.07 -0.30 15.33
C ALA A 275 7.35 1.08 14.70
N VAL A 276 7.64 2.10 15.52
CA VAL A 276 8.00 3.45 15.06
C VAL A 276 9.35 3.44 14.35
N LEU A 277 10.37 2.79 14.91
CA LEU A 277 11.71 2.70 14.31
C LEU A 277 11.69 1.92 13.00
N LEU A 278 10.91 0.84 12.94
CA LEU A 278 10.71 0.06 11.72
C LEU A 278 10.05 0.91 10.64
N ALA A 279 8.95 1.61 10.96
CA ALA A 279 8.29 2.52 10.02
C ALA A 279 9.22 3.65 9.57
N PHE A 280 10.05 4.17 10.47
CA PHE A 280 11.08 5.14 10.09
C PHE A 280 12.10 4.51 9.13
N SER A 281 12.55 3.29 9.38
CA SER A 281 13.55 2.60 8.54
C SER A 281 13.06 2.23 7.15
N THR A 282 11.74 2.26 6.88
CA THR A 282 11.20 2.09 5.52
C THR A 282 11.53 3.25 4.58
N GLY A 283 12.09 4.34 5.09
CA GLY A 283 12.29 5.59 4.34
C GLY A 283 13.12 5.45 3.06
N TYR A 284 14.07 4.51 3.01
CA TYR A 284 14.86 4.30 1.79
C TYR A 284 13.99 3.77 0.63
N THR A 285 12.89 3.09 0.90
CA THR A 285 12.00 2.56 -0.13
C THR A 285 11.30 3.67 -0.93
N GLY A 286 11.13 4.85 -0.34
CA GLY A 286 10.61 6.04 -1.03
C GLY A 286 11.65 6.79 -1.86
N LYS A 287 12.94 6.41 -1.76
CA LYS A 287 14.05 7.10 -2.46
C LYS A 287 14.93 6.16 -3.29
N TYR A 288 14.51 4.92 -3.50
CA TYR A 288 15.29 3.92 -4.21
C TYR A 288 15.65 4.34 -5.65
N GLN A 289 14.70 4.94 -6.37
CA GLN A 289 14.89 5.39 -7.73
C GLN A 289 15.92 6.54 -7.78
N ASN A 290 15.88 7.47 -6.81
CA ASN A 290 16.90 8.51 -6.67
C ASN A 290 18.29 7.93 -6.35
N MET A 291 18.38 6.84 -5.57
CA MET A 291 19.67 6.16 -5.33
C MET A 291 20.23 5.53 -6.61
N ILE A 292 19.37 4.92 -7.43
CA ILE A 292 19.74 4.36 -8.74
C ILE A 292 20.20 5.48 -9.69
N GLU A 293 19.45 6.59 -9.78
CA GLU A 293 19.81 7.74 -10.63
C GLU A 293 21.13 8.40 -10.21
N THR A 294 21.46 8.37 -8.89
CA THR A 294 22.78 8.79 -8.43
C THR A 294 23.88 7.93 -9.04
N GLY A 295 23.68 6.61 -9.14
CA GLY A 295 24.64 5.70 -9.79
C GLY A 295 24.84 6.02 -11.28
N ILE A 296 23.81 6.43 -11.98
CA ILE A 296 23.90 6.88 -13.38
C ILE A 296 24.62 8.21 -13.48
N ALA A 297 24.23 9.19 -12.68
CA ALA A 297 24.82 10.53 -12.69
C ALA A 297 26.30 10.54 -12.33
N THR A 298 26.76 9.58 -11.52
CA THR A 298 28.18 9.38 -11.14
C THR A 298 28.94 8.52 -12.14
N GLY A 299 28.30 8.02 -13.19
CA GLY A 299 28.92 7.14 -14.20
C GLY A 299 29.21 5.70 -13.72
N VAL A 300 28.72 5.33 -12.54
CA VAL A 300 28.88 3.97 -11.98
C VAL A 300 27.93 2.97 -12.63
N MET A 301 26.79 3.45 -13.10
CA MET A 301 25.71 2.64 -13.64
C MET A 301 25.24 3.18 -15.00
N THR A 302 24.86 2.29 -15.92
CA THR A 302 24.22 2.66 -17.17
C THR A 302 22.70 2.77 -17.02
N ALA A 303 22.03 3.46 -17.94
CA ALA A 303 20.58 3.52 -18.00
C ALA A 303 19.93 2.12 -18.08
N ASP A 304 20.47 1.26 -18.96
CA ASP A 304 19.98 -0.12 -19.11
C ASP A 304 20.12 -0.96 -17.83
N ALA A 305 21.20 -0.74 -17.07
CA ALA A 305 21.37 -1.37 -15.75
C ALA A 305 20.31 -0.92 -14.74
N SER A 306 19.95 0.39 -14.74
CA SER A 306 18.90 0.90 -13.86
C SER A 306 17.53 0.29 -14.18
N GLU A 307 17.20 0.19 -15.45
CA GLU A 307 15.96 -0.42 -15.95
C GLU A 307 15.88 -1.90 -15.56
N THR A 308 17.01 -2.62 -15.69
CA THR A 308 17.13 -4.01 -15.23
C THR A 308 16.84 -4.15 -13.74
N ILE A 309 17.36 -3.24 -12.90
CA ILE A 309 17.09 -3.23 -11.46
C ILE A 309 15.59 -3.01 -11.22
N LEU A 310 14.98 -2.01 -11.88
CA LEU A 310 13.56 -1.69 -11.74
C LEU A 310 12.64 -2.85 -12.16
N MET A 311 13.02 -3.61 -13.17
CA MET A 311 12.27 -4.79 -13.62
C MET A 311 12.43 -5.99 -12.68
N PHE A 312 13.61 -6.17 -12.11
CA PHE A 312 13.96 -7.40 -11.39
C PHE A 312 13.59 -7.38 -9.92
N TYR A 313 13.75 -6.24 -9.22
CA TYR A 313 13.51 -6.17 -7.78
C TYR A 313 12.08 -6.53 -7.35
N PRO A 314 11.00 -6.16 -8.07
CA PRO A 314 9.64 -6.50 -7.61
C PRO A 314 9.36 -8.00 -7.68
N PHE A 315 9.97 -8.69 -8.65
CA PHE A 315 9.89 -10.14 -8.76
C PHE A 315 10.49 -10.82 -7.52
N ILE A 316 11.67 -10.37 -7.10
CA ILE A 316 12.34 -10.85 -5.89
C ILE A 316 11.52 -10.48 -4.65
N ASN A 317 11.03 -9.24 -4.56
CA ASN A 317 10.16 -8.79 -3.46
C ASN A 317 8.93 -9.70 -3.32
N GLY A 318 8.21 -9.99 -4.39
CA GLY A 318 7.03 -10.86 -4.36
C GLY A 318 7.34 -12.28 -3.83
N ILE A 319 8.40 -12.91 -4.33
CA ILE A 319 8.82 -14.25 -3.90
C ILE A 319 9.23 -14.26 -2.43
N PHE A 320 10.11 -13.34 -2.02
CA PHE A 320 10.64 -13.35 -0.66
C PHE A 320 9.65 -12.82 0.39
N THR A 321 8.67 -12.02 0.04
CA THR A 321 7.54 -11.68 0.92
C THR A 321 6.70 -12.92 1.24
N LEU A 322 6.42 -13.77 0.23
CA LEU A 322 5.74 -15.05 0.47
C LEU A 322 6.57 -15.97 1.38
N LEU A 323 7.88 -16.09 1.14
CA LEU A 323 8.77 -16.90 1.98
C LEU A 323 8.85 -16.36 3.42
N GLY A 324 8.91 -15.02 3.60
CA GLY A 324 8.90 -14.38 4.90
C GLY A 324 7.66 -14.71 5.73
N GLY A 325 6.47 -14.75 5.09
CA GLY A 325 5.23 -15.19 5.72
C GLY A 325 5.31 -16.63 6.24
N PHE A 326 5.79 -17.57 5.43
CA PHE A 326 5.97 -18.97 5.86
C PHE A 326 6.99 -19.12 6.99
N MET A 327 8.06 -18.36 6.96
CA MET A 327 9.08 -18.38 8.02
C MET A 327 8.51 -18.03 9.38
N THR A 328 7.58 -17.08 9.47
CA THR A 328 6.99 -16.66 10.74
C THR A 328 6.18 -17.77 11.41
N ASP A 329 5.59 -18.66 10.62
CA ASP A 329 4.83 -19.79 11.12
C ASP A 329 5.72 -20.97 11.53
N ILE A 330 6.84 -21.20 10.85
CA ILE A 330 7.74 -22.32 11.09
C ILE A 330 8.73 -22.03 12.22
N LEU A 331 9.38 -20.87 12.19
CA LEU A 331 10.48 -20.52 13.11
C LEU A 331 10.02 -19.79 14.37
N GLY A 332 8.77 -19.31 14.36
CA GLY A 332 8.21 -18.47 15.42
C GLY A 332 8.65 -17.02 15.33
N ARG A 333 7.98 -16.13 16.06
CA ARG A 333 8.03 -14.67 15.89
C ARG A 333 9.45 -14.09 16.09
N LYS A 334 10.13 -14.47 17.19
CA LYS A 334 11.44 -13.88 17.55
C LYS A 334 12.54 -14.23 16.54
N LYS A 335 12.66 -15.52 16.16
CA LYS A 335 13.69 -15.96 15.22
C LYS A 335 13.45 -15.38 13.84
N SER A 336 12.18 -15.35 13.39
CA SER A 336 11.81 -14.75 12.11
C SER A 336 12.13 -13.26 12.06
N ALA A 337 11.85 -12.50 13.13
CA ALA A 337 12.20 -11.08 13.20
C ALA A 337 13.69 -10.84 12.99
N LEU A 338 14.54 -11.60 13.69
CA LEU A 338 15.99 -11.48 13.58
C LEU A 338 16.50 -11.81 12.16
N ILE A 339 15.98 -12.87 11.54
CA ILE A 339 16.39 -13.28 10.19
C ILE A 339 15.91 -12.25 9.15
N LEU A 340 14.65 -11.82 9.24
CA LEU A 340 14.08 -10.84 8.32
C LEU A 340 14.75 -9.47 8.47
N GLY A 341 15.12 -9.05 9.69
CA GLY A 341 15.94 -7.85 9.93
C GLY A 341 17.30 -7.95 9.29
N ALA A 342 17.99 -9.08 9.46
CA ALA A 342 19.25 -9.33 8.79
C ALA A 342 19.11 -9.31 7.25
N TRP A 343 18.04 -9.88 6.71
CA TRP A 343 17.73 -9.79 5.26
C TRP A 343 17.62 -8.33 4.82
N ALA A 344 16.81 -7.55 5.55
CA ALA A 344 16.59 -6.15 5.21
C ALA A 344 17.91 -5.36 5.25
N ALA A 345 18.70 -5.53 6.30
CA ALA A 345 19.98 -4.84 6.47
C ALA A 345 21.02 -5.22 5.39
N VAL A 346 21.24 -6.52 5.18
CA VAL A 346 22.19 -7.01 4.16
C VAL A 346 21.76 -6.57 2.78
N GLY A 347 20.47 -6.71 2.46
CA GLY A 347 19.90 -6.28 1.17
C GLY A 347 20.12 -4.79 0.93
N LEU A 348 19.81 -3.93 1.93
CA LEU A 348 20.06 -2.48 1.81
C LEU A 348 21.53 -2.15 1.60
N GLY A 349 22.44 -2.79 2.37
CA GLY A 349 23.87 -2.57 2.23
C GLY A 349 24.40 -2.93 0.83
N VAL A 350 24.00 -4.08 0.29
CA VAL A 350 24.38 -4.52 -1.07
C VAL A 350 23.75 -3.65 -2.14
N PHE A 351 22.48 -3.25 -1.97
CA PHE A 351 21.80 -2.32 -2.90
C PHE A 351 22.50 -0.96 -2.96
N ALA A 352 22.79 -0.37 -1.80
CA ALA A 352 23.49 0.91 -1.72
C ALA A 352 24.92 0.83 -2.29
N TYR A 353 25.62 -0.29 -2.04
CA TYR A 353 26.91 -0.54 -2.65
C TYR A 353 26.80 -0.61 -4.18
N GLY A 354 25.79 -1.31 -4.71
CA GLY A 354 25.52 -1.39 -6.15
C GLY A 354 25.17 -0.04 -6.80
N CYS A 355 24.55 0.90 -6.03
CA CYS A 355 24.31 2.26 -6.51
C CYS A 355 25.59 3.15 -6.50
N THR A 356 26.64 2.75 -5.80
CA THR A 356 27.88 3.52 -5.66
C THR A 356 29.11 2.88 -6.31
N LYS A 357 29.02 1.60 -6.64
CA LYS A 357 30.08 0.82 -7.29
C LYS A 357 29.49 -0.04 -8.40
N ALA A 358 30.23 -0.18 -9.50
CA ALA A 358 29.80 -0.99 -10.62
C ALA A 358 29.75 -2.47 -10.26
N ILE A 359 28.56 -2.98 -9.95
CA ILE A 359 28.29 -4.41 -9.79
C ILE A 359 27.17 -4.83 -10.75
N ASN A 360 26.98 -6.13 -10.91
CA ASN A 360 25.94 -6.67 -11.77
C ASN A 360 24.56 -6.15 -11.36
N PRO A 361 23.75 -5.56 -12.28
CA PRO A 361 22.45 -4.96 -11.98
C PRO A 361 21.45 -5.97 -11.43
N TYR A 362 21.54 -7.24 -11.80
CA TYR A 362 20.69 -8.30 -11.22
C TYR A 362 20.98 -8.52 -9.73
N ILE A 363 22.24 -8.41 -9.30
CA ILE A 363 22.62 -8.49 -7.88
C ILE A 363 22.06 -7.27 -7.12
N THR A 364 22.15 -6.08 -7.70
CA THR A 364 21.62 -4.85 -7.12
C THR A 364 20.07 -4.91 -6.99
N GLY A 365 19.40 -5.36 -8.04
CA GLY A 365 17.95 -5.56 -8.04
C GLY A 365 17.50 -6.65 -7.07
N PHE A 366 18.22 -7.77 -7.03
CA PHE A 366 17.99 -8.83 -6.04
C PHE A 366 18.10 -8.28 -4.61
N ALA A 367 19.19 -7.57 -4.31
CA ALA A 367 19.46 -7.03 -2.99
C ALA A 367 18.36 -6.05 -2.53
N TYR A 368 17.88 -5.20 -3.43
CA TYR A 368 16.79 -4.28 -3.12
C TYR A 368 15.47 -5.02 -2.88
N GLY A 369 15.07 -5.94 -3.76
CA GLY A 369 13.85 -6.74 -3.60
C GLY A 369 13.88 -7.60 -2.33
N PHE A 370 15.02 -8.19 -2.02
CA PHE A 370 15.26 -8.97 -0.81
C PHE A 370 15.16 -8.11 0.46
N SER A 371 15.73 -6.89 0.44
CA SER A 371 15.64 -5.94 1.54
C SER A 371 14.19 -5.54 1.84
N ILE A 372 13.44 -5.15 0.81
CA ILE A 372 12.03 -4.74 0.95
C ILE A 372 11.18 -5.90 1.49
N ALA A 373 11.37 -7.10 0.95
CA ALA A 373 10.61 -8.28 1.39
C ALA A 373 10.79 -8.57 2.88
N GLY A 374 12.04 -8.47 3.37
CA GLY A 374 12.33 -8.60 4.80
C GLY A 374 11.61 -7.54 5.63
N LEU A 375 11.67 -6.30 5.19
CA LEU A 375 11.07 -5.15 5.87
C LEU A 375 9.55 -5.24 5.98
N TRP A 376 8.87 -5.56 4.88
CA TRP A 376 7.42 -5.71 4.87
C TRP A 376 6.96 -6.91 5.69
N SER A 377 7.68 -8.04 5.62
CA SER A 377 7.35 -9.21 6.43
C SER A 377 7.49 -8.94 7.93
N ILE A 378 8.50 -8.18 8.37
CA ILE A 378 8.62 -7.74 9.77
C ILE A 378 7.48 -6.78 10.13
N SER A 379 7.15 -5.85 9.23
CA SER A 379 6.07 -4.88 9.47
C SER A 379 4.75 -5.57 9.73
N ASP A 380 4.37 -6.51 8.88
CA ASP A 380 3.14 -7.30 9.05
C ASP A 380 3.16 -8.09 10.37
N MET A 381 4.31 -8.66 10.72
CA MET A 381 4.47 -9.40 11.97
C MET A 381 4.32 -8.50 13.20
N ILE A 382 4.94 -7.32 13.21
CA ILE A 382 4.92 -6.40 14.37
C ILE A 382 3.55 -5.74 14.49
N TYR A 383 3.02 -5.17 13.41
CA TYR A 383 1.75 -4.42 13.48
C TYR A 383 0.54 -5.29 13.73
N PHE A 384 0.52 -6.51 13.20
CA PHE A 384 -0.66 -7.36 13.28
C PHE A 384 -0.48 -8.55 14.21
N MET A 385 0.54 -9.38 14.01
CA MET A 385 0.68 -10.65 14.71
C MET A 385 1.10 -10.47 16.17
N ILE A 386 2.30 -9.94 16.43
CA ILE A 386 2.86 -9.79 17.78
C ILE A 386 1.97 -8.86 18.62
N THR A 387 1.51 -7.77 18.06
CA THR A 387 0.63 -6.82 18.74
C THR A 387 -0.69 -7.47 19.16
N SER A 388 -1.31 -8.27 18.27
CA SER A 388 -2.55 -8.97 18.59
C SER A 388 -2.37 -10.06 19.63
N GLU A 389 -1.22 -10.75 19.63
CA GLU A 389 -0.87 -11.80 20.60
C GLU A 389 -0.54 -11.22 21.98
N SER A 390 -0.03 -9.97 22.03
CA SER A 390 0.40 -9.30 23.28
C SER A 390 -0.72 -8.52 23.96
N ALA A 391 -1.87 -8.34 23.32
CA ALA A 391 -2.98 -7.55 23.86
C ALA A 391 -4.12 -8.40 24.41
N PRO A 392 -4.76 -8.00 25.55
CA PRO A 392 -5.98 -8.61 26.05
C PRO A 392 -7.08 -8.61 25.00
N THR A 393 -7.91 -9.65 25.00
CA THR A 393 -8.95 -9.86 23.98
C THR A 393 -9.93 -8.66 23.89
N GLU A 394 -10.24 -8.04 25.03
CA GLU A 394 -11.22 -6.95 25.16
C GLU A 394 -10.77 -5.65 24.46
N ILE A 395 -9.47 -5.39 24.39
CA ILE A 395 -8.90 -4.16 23.80
C ILE A 395 -7.98 -4.44 22.61
N ARG A 396 -7.86 -5.70 22.19
CA ARG A 396 -6.93 -6.15 21.15
C ARG A 396 -7.02 -5.32 19.86
N ALA A 397 -8.24 -5.14 19.34
CA ALA A 397 -8.46 -4.37 18.11
C ALA A 397 -8.01 -2.90 18.26
N SER A 398 -8.27 -2.30 19.42
CA SER A 398 -7.86 -0.92 19.72
C SER A 398 -6.34 -0.81 19.86
N VAL A 399 -5.68 -1.80 20.46
CA VAL A 399 -4.20 -1.83 20.58
C VAL A 399 -3.55 -2.00 19.21
N VAL A 400 -4.06 -2.89 18.35
CA VAL A 400 -3.58 -3.05 16.97
C VAL A 400 -3.76 -1.76 16.17
N GLY A 401 -4.93 -1.12 16.23
CA GLY A 401 -5.18 0.15 15.56
C GLY A 401 -4.28 1.28 16.07
N SER A 402 -4.07 1.37 17.39
CA SER A 402 -3.16 2.36 17.99
C SER A 402 -1.71 2.11 17.58
N MET A 403 -1.29 0.85 17.44
CA MET A 403 0.06 0.50 16.98
C MET A 403 0.28 0.92 15.52
N GLN A 404 -0.73 0.75 14.66
CA GLN A 404 -0.67 1.25 13.28
C GLN A 404 -0.57 2.78 13.22
N LEU A 405 -1.29 3.50 14.08
CA LEU A 405 -1.17 4.96 14.18
C LEU A 405 0.26 5.38 14.59
N LEU A 406 0.89 4.66 15.54
CA LEU A 406 2.30 4.90 15.89
C LEU A 406 3.23 4.63 14.70
N GLY A 407 2.98 3.59 13.92
CA GLY A 407 3.69 3.33 12.66
C GLY A 407 3.55 4.49 11.66
N MET A 408 2.34 5.05 11.50
CA MET A 408 2.15 6.23 10.64
C MET A 408 2.97 7.45 11.09
N VAL A 409 3.15 7.63 12.40
CA VAL A 409 4.05 8.68 12.93
C VAL A 409 5.49 8.42 12.48
N GLY A 410 5.99 7.18 12.58
CA GLY A 410 7.32 6.79 12.09
C GLY A 410 7.49 7.04 10.58
N THR A 411 6.45 6.70 9.79
CA THR A 411 6.42 6.98 8.34
C THR A 411 6.46 8.49 8.06
N GLY A 412 5.70 9.29 8.79
CA GLY A 412 5.72 10.75 8.67
C GLY A 412 7.12 11.32 8.95
N PHE A 413 7.76 10.86 10.01
CA PHE A 413 9.13 11.26 10.33
C PHE A 413 10.14 10.89 9.23
N ASN A 414 10.04 9.69 8.65
CA ASN A 414 10.97 9.31 7.57
C ASN A 414 10.78 10.17 6.32
N MET A 415 9.54 10.51 5.96
CA MET A 415 9.24 11.35 4.79
C MET A 415 9.82 12.76 4.97
N VAL A 416 9.64 13.36 6.15
CA VAL A 416 10.25 14.65 6.49
C VAL A 416 11.77 14.55 6.48
N PHE A 417 12.35 13.53 7.13
CA PHE A 417 13.79 13.29 7.17
C PHE A 417 14.38 13.17 5.76
N ASN A 418 13.79 12.32 4.90
CA ASN A 418 14.25 12.13 3.52
C ASN A 418 14.20 13.42 2.71
N SER A 419 13.16 14.24 2.92
CA SER A 419 13.03 15.54 2.26
C SER A 419 14.12 16.51 2.70
N LEU A 420 14.41 16.58 4.00
CA LEU A 420 15.50 17.40 4.54
C LEU A 420 16.87 16.91 4.08
N VAL A 421 17.11 15.61 4.09
CA VAL A 421 18.35 15.02 3.56
C VAL A 421 18.54 15.39 2.09
N GLN A 422 17.49 15.33 1.29
CA GLN A 422 17.56 15.70 -0.12
C GLN A 422 17.96 17.18 -0.31
N MET A 423 17.40 18.08 0.52
CA MET A 423 17.70 19.52 0.46
C MET A 423 19.13 19.82 0.96
N ILE A 424 19.57 19.21 2.03
CA ILE A 424 20.83 19.54 2.72
C ILE A 424 22.04 18.79 2.13
N ALA A 425 21.93 17.48 1.97
CA ALA A 425 23.03 16.63 1.51
C ALA A 425 23.06 16.50 -0.03
N GLY A 426 21.91 16.69 -0.68
CA GLY A 426 21.71 16.57 -2.12
C GLY A 426 21.63 15.11 -2.59
N ALA A 427 21.18 14.94 -3.85
CA ALA A 427 20.96 13.65 -4.47
C ALA A 427 22.22 12.78 -4.51
N MET A 428 23.36 13.36 -4.79
CA MET A 428 24.64 12.63 -4.96
C MET A 428 25.12 11.92 -3.69
N LYS A 429 24.76 12.42 -2.50
CA LYS A 429 25.13 11.80 -1.22
C LYS A 429 24.02 10.89 -0.65
N LEU A 430 22.88 10.81 -1.32
CA LEU A 430 21.70 10.11 -0.85
C LEU A 430 21.96 8.61 -0.54
N PRO A 431 22.65 7.82 -1.41
CA PRO A 431 22.92 6.42 -1.12
C PRO A 431 23.71 6.24 0.17
N PHE A 432 24.69 7.07 0.42
CA PHE A 432 25.51 7.02 1.63
C PHE A 432 24.70 7.39 2.88
N VAL A 433 24.02 8.55 2.86
CA VAL A 433 23.28 9.06 4.03
C VAL A 433 22.14 8.13 4.43
N LEU A 434 21.36 7.64 3.46
CA LEU A 434 20.26 6.73 3.77
C LEU A 434 20.76 5.39 4.30
N THR A 435 21.88 4.88 3.77
CA THR A 435 22.46 3.62 4.25
C THR A 435 22.94 3.75 5.69
N VAL A 436 23.72 4.79 6.01
CA VAL A 436 24.23 5.02 7.36
C VAL A 436 23.09 5.25 8.36
N THR A 437 21.97 5.84 7.93
CA THR A 437 20.84 6.09 8.81
C THR A 437 19.98 4.84 9.02
N TYR A 438 19.62 4.13 7.95
CA TYR A 438 18.61 3.08 8.04
C TYR A 438 19.17 1.68 8.32
N LEU A 439 20.40 1.38 7.88
CA LEU A 439 20.99 0.06 8.09
C LEU A 439 21.14 -0.31 9.57
N PRO A 440 21.65 0.57 10.47
CA PRO A 440 21.71 0.24 11.89
C PRO A 440 20.34 -0.01 12.53
N LEU A 441 19.31 0.72 12.08
CA LEU A 441 17.96 0.58 12.62
C LEU A 441 17.29 -0.76 12.25
N MET A 442 17.74 -1.40 11.17
CA MET A 442 17.25 -2.73 10.77
C MET A 442 17.88 -3.87 11.57
N VAL A 443 18.99 -3.59 12.27
CA VAL A 443 19.69 -4.57 13.07
C VAL A 443 19.23 -4.53 14.55
N ILE A 444 18.67 -3.41 14.99
CA ILE A 444 18.11 -3.23 16.34
C ILE A 444 16.72 -3.87 16.44
#